data_49181cb88f531cba28f7c980c101818d
#
_entry.id   49181cb88f531cba28f7c980c101818d
#
_cell.length_a   1.000
_cell.length_b   1.000
_cell.length_c   1.000
_cell.angle_alpha   90.00
_cell.angle_beta   90.00
_cell.angle_gamma   90.00
#
_symmetry.space_group_name_H-M   'P 1'
#
loop_
_entity.id
_entity.type
_entity.pdbx_description
1 polymer ?
#
loop_
_entity_poly.entity_id
_entity_poly.type
_entity_poly.pdbx_seq_one_letter_code
_entity_poly.pdbx_strand_id
1 'polypeptide(L)'
;MGGTIIGAQAFITGCKPTPKKEGLFSADDISLLDEVGETILPNTPSSPGAKEAKIGEFMKTIVTDCYDETDQKIFTDGIAKLNEASKKKFDNGFMQLTPDQRTQLLTDLDKEAKDKQKEIGERYGKLSDEEKHKRALEQDAGTYKRDAQDDPHYFSMMKQLTVWGYFTSEPGATKALRYVPVPGRYEGCIPYTKGEKAWAT
;
A
#
# COMPACT_ATOMS: atom_id res chain seq x y z
N MET A 1 -47.17 -13.11 41.61
CA MET A 1 -45.73 -13.34 41.46
C MET A 1 -45.31 -12.88 40.09
N GLY A 2 -44.72 -11.70 39.99
CA GLY A 2 -44.24 -11.13 38.72
C GLY A 2 -42.74 -11.30 38.64
N GLY A 3 -42.26 -12.12 37.73
CA GLY A 3 -40.83 -12.26 37.43
C GLY A 3 -40.40 -11.28 36.34
N THR A 4 -39.59 -10.31 36.70
CA THR A 4 -39.00 -9.33 35.78
C THR A 4 -37.84 -9.98 35.05
N ILE A 5 -37.92 -10.15 33.72
CA ILE A 5 -36.82 -10.59 32.87
C ILE A 5 -35.97 -9.37 32.55
N ILE A 6 -34.88 -9.17 33.31
CA ILE A 6 -33.83 -8.21 33.02
C ILE A 6 -32.67 -9.05 32.45
N GLY A 7 -32.38 -8.95 31.16
CA GLY A 7 -31.19 -9.66 30.64
C GLY A 7 -31.05 -9.86 29.14
N ALA A 8 -31.63 -9.05 28.27
CA ALA A 8 -31.46 -9.26 26.82
C ALA A 8 -31.09 -8.01 25.99
N GLN A 9 -30.55 -6.96 26.62
CA GLN A 9 -30.15 -5.76 25.85
C GLN A 9 -28.66 -5.45 25.81
N ALA A 10 -27.80 -6.33 26.35
CA ALA A 10 -26.35 -6.05 26.44
C ALA A 10 -25.50 -6.57 25.27
N PHE A 11 -26.07 -7.22 24.28
CA PHE A 11 -25.27 -7.84 23.19
C PHE A 11 -25.46 -7.26 21.78
N ILE A 12 -26.11 -6.09 21.65
CA ILE A 12 -26.30 -5.42 20.35
C ILE A 12 -25.50 -4.12 20.26
N THR A 13 -24.37 -4.02 20.97
CA THR A 13 -23.33 -3.07 20.62
C THR A 13 -22.35 -3.73 19.65
N GLY A 14 -22.88 -4.22 18.52
CA GLY A 14 -22.06 -4.51 17.36
C GLY A 14 -21.32 -3.25 16.94
N CYS A 15 -20.07 -3.39 16.54
CA CYS A 15 -19.25 -2.30 16.03
C CYS A 15 -20.10 -1.35 15.19
N LYS A 16 -20.22 -0.10 15.62
CA LYS A 16 -20.84 0.93 14.79
C LYS A 16 -19.99 0.99 13.52
N PRO A 17 -20.56 0.78 12.31
CA PRO A 17 -19.79 0.98 11.10
C PRO A 17 -19.27 2.42 11.14
N THR A 18 -17.94 2.57 11.08
CA THR A 18 -17.32 3.89 10.91
C THR A 18 -17.93 4.49 9.64
N PRO A 19 -18.46 5.71 9.66
CA PRO A 19 -19.03 6.31 8.46
C PRO A 19 -17.96 6.30 7.39
N LYS A 20 -18.20 5.62 6.25
CA LYS A 20 -17.29 5.65 5.10
C LYS A 20 -17.10 7.11 4.74
N LYS A 21 -15.86 7.58 4.73
CA LYS A 21 -15.52 8.90 4.18
C LYS A 21 -15.75 8.81 2.66
N GLU A 22 -16.99 9.12 2.23
CA GLU A 22 -17.27 9.28 0.80
C GLU A 22 -16.49 10.49 0.31
N GLY A 23 -15.64 10.30 -0.72
CA GLY A 23 -15.00 11.39 -1.43
C GLY A 23 -13.48 11.56 -1.22
N LEU A 24 -12.76 10.62 -0.58
CA LEU A 24 -11.29 10.73 -0.46
C LEU A 24 -10.57 10.58 -1.81
N PHE A 25 -11.13 9.82 -2.75
CA PHE A 25 -10.59 9.58 -4.09
C PHE A 25 -11.66 9.80 -5.17
N SER A 26 -11.29 10.51 -6.22
CA SER A 26 -12.08 10.61 -7.44
C SER A 26 -11.86 9.40 -8.36
N ALA A 27 -12.69 9.24 -9.40
CA ALA A 27 -12.48 8.22 -10.42
C ALA A 27 -11.16 8.45 -11.21
N ASP A 28 -10.76 9.71 -11.38
CA ASP A 28 -9.51 10.08 -12.05
C ASP A 28 -8.29 9.68 -11.18
N ASP A 29 -8.38 9.84 -9.85
CA ASP A 29 -7.32 9.39 -8.93
C ASP A 29 -7.13 7.88 -9.00
N ILE A 30 -8.23 7.11 -9.02
CA ILE A 30 -8.19 5.65 -9.16
C ILE A 30 -7.53 5.25 -10.48
N SER A 31 -7.91 5.90 -11.57
CA SER A 31 -7.33 5.64 -12.89
C SER A 31 -5.83 5.99 -12.95
N LEU A 32 -5.42 7.07 -12.28
CA LEU A 32 -4.02 7.45 -12.15
C LEU A 32 -3.24 6.41 -11.34
N LEU A 33 -3.78 5.95 -10.23
CA LEU A 33 -3.15 4.92 -9.38
C LEU A 33 -3.03 3.58 -10.10
N ASP A 34 -4.02 3.20 -10.92
CA ASP A 34 -3.93 2.03 -11.81
C ASP A 34 -2.79 2.17 -12.81
N GLU A 35 -2.58 3.38 -13.38
CA GLU A 35 -1.49 3.63 -14.32
C GLU A 35 -0.12 3.66 -13.64
N VAL A 36 -0.04 4.16 -12.40
CA VAL A 36 1.16 4.06 -11.56
C VAL A 36 1.50 2.60 -11.30
N GLY A 37 0.49 1.81 -10.90
CA GLY A 37 0.65 0.37 -10.67
C GLY A 37 1.13 -0.37 -11.92
N GLU A 38 0.50 -0.12 -13.07
CA GLU A 38 0.87 -0.73 -14.36
C GLU A 38 2.28 -0.35 -14.82
N THR A 39 2.74 0.88 -14.49
CA THR A 39 4.12 1.29 -14.79
C THR A 39 5.13 0.56 -13.90
N ILE A 40 4.77 0.23 -12.65
CA ILE A 40 5.64 -0.52 -11.72
C ILE A 40 5.65 -2.02 -12.06
N LEU A 41 4.49 -2.60 -12.33
CA LEU A 41 4.28 -4.03 -12.65
C LEU A 41 3.49 -4.14 -13.95
N PRO A 42 4.18 -4.02 -15.10
CA PRO A 42 3.53 -4.01 -16.40
C PRO A 42 3.05 -5.40 -16.83
N ASN A 43 2.06 -5.42 -17.72
CA ASN A 43 1.66 -6.65 -18.39
C ASN A 43 2.82 -7.19 -19.24
N THR A 44 3.08 -8.49 -19.10
CA THR A 44 4.11 -9.23 -19.84
C THR A 44 3.54 -10.53 -20.39
N PRO A 45 4.20 -11.21 -21.34
CA PRO A 45 3.75 -12.53 -21.81
C PRO A 45 3.65 -13.60 -20.71
N SER A 46 4.36 -13.42 -19.59
CA SER A 46 4.43 -14.40 -18.49
C SER A 46 3.60 -14.02 -17.26
N SER A 47 3.13 -12.78 -17.15
CA SER A 47 2.33 -12.31 -16.02
C SER A 47 1.44 -11.12 -16.39
N PRO A 48 0.22 -11.05 -15.84
CA PRO A 48 -0.67 -9.91 -16.01
C PRO A 48 -0.05 -8.64 -15.39
N GLY A 49 -0.49 -7.48 -15.84
CA GLY A 49 -0.13 -6.19 -15.25
C GLY A 49 -0.96 -5.85 -14.01
N ALA A 50 -0.54 -4.81 -13.29
CA ALA A 50 -1.20 -4.37 -12.07
C ALA A 50 -2.63 -3.85 -12.30
N LYS A 51 -2.95 -3.35 -13.49
CA LYS A 51 -4.32 -2.96 -13.86
C LYS A 51 -5.31 -4.13 -13.82
N GLU A 52 -4.89 -5.34 -14.21
CA GLU A 52 -5.75 -6.52 -14.12
C GLU A 52 -6.11 -6.85 -12.66
N ALA A 53 -5.23 -6.50 -11.72
CA ALA A 53 -5.45 -6.62 -10.29
C ALA A 53 -6.27 -5.47 -9.67
N LYS A 54 -6.66 -4.45 -10.47
CA LYS A 54 -7.41 -3.26 -10.00
C LYS A 54 -6.73 -2.55 -8.82
N ILE A 55 -5.45 -2.27 -8.98
CA ILE A 55 -4.61 -1.74 -7.90
C ILE A 55 -5.09 -0.38 -7.40
N GLY A 56 -5.65 0.48 -8.26
CA GLY A 56 -6.24 1.76 -7.85
C GLY A 56 -7.39 1.61 -6.85
N GLU A 57 -8.31 0.66 -7.08
CA GLU A 57 -9.40 0.36 -6.13
C GLU A 57 -8.87 -0.28 -4.84
N PHE A 58 -7.88 -1.14 -4.93
CA PHE A 58 -7.21 -1.69 -3.75
C PHE A 58 -6.58 -0.59 -2.90
N MET A 59 -5.81 0.32 -3.50
CA MET A 59 -5.19 1.45 -2.81
C MET A 59 -6.24 2.33 -2.14
N LYS A 60 -7.32 2.69 -2.87
CA LYS A 60 -8.43 3.45 -2.31
C LYS A 60 -8.98 2.76 -1.05
N THR A 61 -9.26 1.47 -1.10
CA THR A 61 -9.81 0.71 0.01
C THR A 61 -8.87 0.73 1.21
N ILE A 62 -7.59 0.37 1.02
CA ILE A 62 -6.62 0.31 2.11
C ILE A 62 -6.38 1.70 2.72
N VAL A 63 -6.21 2.74 1.90
CA VAL A 63 -5.97 4.09 2.41
C VAL A 63 -7.19 4.63 3.15
N THR A 64 -8.41 4.37 2.64
CA THR A 64 -9.63 4.86 3.29
C THR A 64 -9.93 4.14 4.60
N ASP A 65 -9.75 2.82 4.63
CA ASP A 65 -10.25 1.99 5.73
C ASP A 65 -9.16 1.65 6.77
N CYS A 66 -7.88 1.67 6.39
CA CYS A 66 -6.79 1.18 7.24
C CYS A 66 -5.76 2.27 7.64
N TYR A 67 -5.65 3.36 6.88
CA TYR A 67 -4.69 4.42 7.21
C TYR A 67 -5.27 5.44 8.18
N ASP A 68 -4.42 5.98 9.06
CA ASP A 68 -4.79 7.14 9.88
C ASP A 68 -4.88 8.43 9.04
N GLU A 69 -5.39 9.50 9.64
CA GLU A 69 -5.62 10.77 8.93
C GLU A 69 -4.34 11.40 8.38
N THR A 70 -3.20 11.18 9.05
CA THR A 70 -1.89 11.69 8.62
C THR A 70 -1.43 10.96 7.36
N ASP A 71 -1.50 9.64 7.38
CA ASP A 71 -1.10 8.80 6.25
C ASP A 71 -2.08 8.94 5.06
N GLN A 72 -3.39 9.07 5.32
CA GLN A 72 -4.37 9.40 4.30
C GLN A 72 -4.02 10.72 3.59
N LYS A 73 -3.65 11.74 4.37
CA LYS A 73 -3.25 13.05 3.82
C LYS A 73 -1.95 12.97 3.02
N ILE A 74 -0.93 12.27 3.53
CA ILE A 74 0.34 12.08 2.80
C ILE A 74 0.09 11.40 1.46
N PHE A 75 -0.74 10.36 1.45
CA PHE A 75 -1.07 9.61 0.24
C PHE A 75 -1.85 10.45 -0.78
N THR A 76 -2.90 11.12 -0.36
CA THR A 76 -3.75 11.94 -1.25
C THR A 76 -3.05 13.18 -1.77
N ASP A 77 -2.31 13.91 -0.93
CA ASP A 77 -1.42 15.01 -1.36
C ASP A 77 -0.35 14.47 -2.33
N GLY A 78 0.06 13.22 -2.17
CA GLY A 78 1.01 12.52 -3.03
C GLY A 78 0.55 12.39 -4.47
N ILE A 79 -0.75 12.21 -4.72
CA ILE A 79 -1.31 12.17 -6.08
C ILE A 79 -1.12 13.52 -6.78
N ALA A 80 -1.39 14.62 -6.09
CA ALA A 80 -1.16 15.95 -6.63
C ALA A 80 0.34 16.20 -6.89
N LYS A 81 1.21 15.84 -5.93
CA LYS A 81 2.68 15.97 -6.07
C LYS A 81 3.24 15.15 -7.23
N LEU A 82 2.71 13.95 -7.49
CA LEU A 82 3.09 13.14 -8.64
C LEU A 82 2.79 13.88 -9.96
N ASN A 83 1.59 14.46 -10.08
CA ASN A 83 1.21 15.25 -11.26
C ASN A 83 2.05 16.53 -11.39
N GLU A 84 2.39 17.20 -10.29
CA GLU A 84 3.28 18.36 -10.30
C GLU A 84 4.71 17.99 -10.74
N ALA A 85 5.26 16.89 -10.23
CA ALA A 85 6.56 16.37 -10.65
C ALA A 85 6.57 16.02 -12.15
N SER A 86 5.47 15.43 -12.63
CA SER A 86 5.27 15.13 -14.05
C SER A 86 5.30 16.39 -14.92
N LYS A 87 4.51 17.40 -14.54
CA LYS A 87 4.45 18.69 -15.24
C LYS A 87 5.79 19.41 -15.21
N LYS A 88 6.47 19.41 -14.05
CA LYS A 88 7.79 20.04 -13.90
C LYS A 88 8.84 19.41 -14.81
N LYS A 89 8.80 18.10 -15.02
CA LYS A 89 9.82 17.37 -15.78
C LYS A 89 9.52 17.27 -17.27
N PHE A 90 8.24 17.15 -17.64
CA PHE A 90 7.80 16.81 -19.01
C PHE A 90 6.73 17.76 -19.57
N ASP A 91 6.37 18.84 -18.87
CA ASP A 91 5.31 19.80 -19.23
C ASP A 91 3.91 19.20 -19.41
N ASN A 92 3.71 17.95 -18.96
CA ASN A 92 2.47 17.19 -19.08
C ASN A 92 2.10 16.51 -17.76
N GLY A 93 0.79 16.30 -17.52
CA GLY A 93 0.33 15.48 -16.41
C GLY A 93 0.69 14.01 -16.60
N PHE A 94 0.75 13.25 -15.50
CA PHE A 94 1.19 11.84 -15.51
C PHE A 94 0.44 10.97 -16.52
N MET A 95 -0.86 11.14 -16.66
CA MET A 95 -1.70 10.38 -17.60
C MET A 95 -1.40 10.66 -19.08
N GLN A 96 -0.79 11.80 -19.38
CA GLN A 96 -0.40 12.20 -20.76
C GLN A 96 1.03 11.79 -21.11
N LEU A 97 1.83 11.28 -20.15
CA LEU A 97 3.18 10.84 -20.41
C LEU A 97 3.23 9.57 -21.26
N THR A 98 4.29 9.42 -22.04
CA THR A 98 4.62 8.13 -22.68
C THR A 98 5.03 7.09 -21.62
N PRO A 99 4.96 5.78 -21.93
CA PRO A 99 5.41 4.73 -21.02
C PRO A 99 6.86 4.93 -20.52
N ASP A 100 7.77 5.35 -21.40
CA ASP A 100 9.17 5.60 -21.03
C ASP A 100 9.30 6.80 -20.08
N GLN A 101 8.55 7.88 -20.34
CA GLN A 101 8.53 9.05 -19.45
C GLN A 101 7.96 8.72 -18.07
N ARG A 102 6.91 7.90 -18.00
CA ARG A 102 6.36 7.41 -16.72
C ARG A 102 7.40 6.59 -15.97
N THR A 103 8.04 5.64 -16.62
CA THR A 103 9.10 4.81 -16.02
C THR A 103 10.23 5.68 -15.50
N GLN A 104 10.68 6.67 -16.28
CA GLN A 104 11.74 7.59 -15.86
C GLN A 104 11.32 8.42 -14.64
N LEU A 105 10.10 8.98 -14.63
CA LEU A 105 9.58 9.76 -13.50
C LEU A 105 9.50 8.90 -12.23
N LEU A 106 8.88 7.71 -12.33
CA LEU A 106 8.74 6.84 -11.16
C LEU A 106 10.08 6.31 -10.64
N THR A 107 11.08 6.15 -11.52
CA THR A 107 12.45 5.78 -11.13
C THR A 107 13.11 6.90 -10.30
N ASP A 108 12.92 8.17 -10.70
CA ASP A 108 13.46 9.30 -9.94
C ASP A 108 12.76 9.42 -8.57
N LEU A 109 11.43 9.28 -8.54
CA LEU A 109 10.65 9.28 -7.30
C LEU A 109 11.02 8.10 -6.38
N ASP A 110 11.35 6.94 -6.92
CA ASP A 110 11.83 5.79 -6.14
C ASP A 110 13.19 6.08 -5.49
N LYS A 111 14.05 6.83 -6.18
CA LYS A 111 15.32 7.28 -5.60
C LYS A 111 15.10 8.27 -4.47
N GLU A 112 14.27 9.31 -4.68
CA GLU A 112 13.91 10.28 -3.64
C GLU A 112 13.30 9.58 -2.41
N ALA A 113 12.41 8.60 -2.64
CA ALA A 113 11.79 7.81 -1.60
C ALA A 113 12.80 6.98 -0.80
N LYS A 114 13.78 6.37 -1.47
CA LYS A 114 14.87 5.62 -0.82
C LYS A 114 15.79 6.53 0.00
N ASP A 115 16.14 7.70 -0.55
CA ASP A 115 16.95 8.68 0.16
C ASP A 115 16.23 9.16 1.43
N LYS A 116 14.93 9.46 1.35
CA LYS A 116 14.10 9.81 2.50
C LYS A 116 14.03 8.68 3.53
N GLN A 117 13.84 7.44 3.09
CA GLN A 117 13.81 6.28 3.99
C GLN A 117 15.16 6.09 4.71
N LYS A 118 16.27 6.32 4.03
CA LYS A 118 17.61 6.28 4.60
C LYS A 118 17.77 7.35 5.69
N GLU A 119 17.36 8.59 5.43
CA GLU A 119 17.40 9.68 6.42
C GLU A 119 16.59 9.33 7.68
N ILE A 120 15.38 8.78 7.51
CA ILE A 120 14.54 8.31 8.63
C ILE A 120 15.28 7.22 9.42
N GLY A 121 15.85 6.24 8.73
CA GLY A 121 16.61 5.16 9.35
C GLY A 121 17.84 5.65 10.13
N GLU A 122 18.57 6.62 9.59
CA GLU A 122 19.71 7.24 10.25
C GLU A 122 19.31 8.03 11.50
N ARG A 123 18.18 8.75 11.48
CA ARG A 123 17.63 9.41 12.67
C ARG A 123 17.22 8.40 13.73
N TYR A 124 16.48 7.35 13.33
CA TYR A 124 16.10 6.29 14.26
C TYR A 124 17.33 5.57 14.86
N GLY A 125 18.36 5.35 14.05
CA GLY A 125 19.61 4.74 14.50
C GLY A 125 20.35 5.54 15.59
N LYS A 126 20.17 6.87 15.61
CA LYS A 126 20.78 7.77 16.60
C LYS A 126 20.02 7.82 17.94
N LEU A 127 18.80 7.28 18.01
CA LEU A 127 18.06 7.20 19.26
C LEU A 127 18.72 6.24 20.23
N SER A 128 18.67 6.59 21.52
CA SER A 128 19.05 5.68 22.59
C SER A 128 18.12 4.47 22.67
N ASP A 129 18.56 3.40 23.30
CA ASP A 129 17.74 2.20 23.49
C ASP A 129 16.49 2.51 24.34
N GLU A 130 16.60 3.44 25.29
CA GLU A 130 15.47 3.91 26.10
C GLU A 130 14.42 4.64 25.25
N GLU A 131 14.85 5.54 24.34
CA GLU A 131 13.94 6.24 23.44
C GLU A 131 13.27 5.29 22.43
N LYS A 132 13.99 4.30 21.90
CA LYS A 132 13.43 3.26 21.04
C LYS A 132 12.39 2.42 21.77
N HIS A 133 12.71 2.01 22.99
CA HIS A 133 11.78 1.25 23.84
C HIS A 133 10.51 2.06 24.16
N LYS A 134 10.67 3.33 24.53
CA LYS A 134 9.55 4.24 24.77
C LYS A 134 8.65 4.36 23.54
N ARG A 135 9.23 4.59 22.33
CA ARG A 135 8.47 4.66 21.07
C ARG A 135 7.70 3.36 20.80
N ALA A 136 8.31 2.19 21.03
CA ALA A 136 7.65 0.91 20.85
C ALA A 136 6.43 0.76 21.78
N LEU A 137 6.56 1.14 23.07
CA LEU A 137 5.45 1.13 24.03
C LEU A 137 4.32 2.08 23.61
N GLU A 138 4.65 3.28 23.13
CA GLU A 138 3.68 4.25 22.65
C GLU A 138 2.96 3.75 21.38
N GLN A 139 3.67 3.04 20.48
CA GLN A 139 3.06 2.39 19.31
C GLN A 139 2.08 1.29 19.71
N ASP A 140 2.49 0.39 20.62
CA ASP A 140 1.63 -0.68 21.11
C ASP A 140 0.38 -0.15 21.85
N ALA A 141 0.53 0.98 22.54
CA ALA A 141 -0.58 1.68 23.20
C ALA A 141 -1.44 2.54 22.25
N GLY A 142 -1.06 2.68 20.98
CA GLY A 142 -1.74 3.54 20.02
C GLY A 142 -1.64 5.05 20.34
N THR A 143 -0.65 5.44 21.15
CA THR A 143 -0.43 6.85 21.58
C THR A 143 0.75 7.52 20.89
N TYR A 144 1.54 6.76 20.12
CA TYR A 144 2.68 7.28 19.38
C TYR A 144 2.24 8.32 18.35
N LYS A 145 2.89 9.49 18.41
CA LYS A 145 2.75 10.53 17.39
C LYS A 145 4.04 10.62 16.60
N ARG A 146 3.96 10.28 15.32
CA ARG A 146 5.09 10.38 14.40
C ARG A 146 5.45 11.86 14.19
N ASP A 147 6.74 12.18 14.23
CA ASP A 147 7.24 13.48 13.81
C ASP A 147 7.12 13.61 12.28
N ALA A 148 6.73 14.80 11.79
CA ALA A 148 6.62 15.07 10.36
C ALA A 148 7.94 14.83 9.57
N GLN A 149 9.09 14.91 10.25
CA GLN A 149 10.38 14.55 9.65
C GLN A 149 10.50 13.04 9.35
N ASP A 150 9.75 12.23 10.07
CA ASP A 150 9.71 10.77 9.94
C ASP A 150 8.55 10.30 9.04
N ASP A 151 7.81 11.23 8.41
CA ASP A 151 6.78 10.89 7.44
C ASP A 151 7.38 10.18 6.22
N PRO A 152 6.75 9.07 5.76
CA PRO A 152 7.21 8.38 4.58
C PRO A 152 7.05 9.24 3.33
N HIS A 153 7.88 8.98 2.34
CA HIS A 153 7.65 9.57 1.02
C HIS A 153 6.39 8.94 0.39
N TYR A 154 5.47 9.76 -0.14
CA TYR A 154 4.19 9.29 -0.69
C TYR A 154 4.36 8.17 -1.73
N PHE A 155 5.43 8.24 -2.55
CA PHE A 155 5.69 7.21 -3.57
C PHE A 155 6.09 5.87 -2.96
N SER A 156 6.74 5.84 -1.78
CA SER A 156 6.98 4.59 -1.05
C SER A 156 5.68 3.88 -0.71
N MET A 157 4.66 4.63 -0.28
CA MET A 157 3.34 4.10 0.06
C MET A 157 2.64 3.55 -1.19
N MET A 158 2.64 4.31 -2.29
CA MET A 158 2.04 3.86 -3.56
C MET A 158 2.71 2.60 -4.08
N LYS A 159 4.05 2.54 -4.07
CA LYS A 159 4.82 1.38 -4.51
C LYS A 159 4.57 0.16 -3.63
N GLN A 160 4.56 0.33 -2.31
CA GLN A 160 4.30 -0.75 -1.36
C GLN A 160 2.90 -1.35 -1.58
N LEU A 161 1.88 -0.49 -1.71
CA LEU A 161 0.51 -0.93 -1.96
C LEU A 161 0.36 -1.59 -3.34
N THR A 162 1.10 -1.11 -4.36
CA THR A 162 1.14 -1.77 -5.67
C THR A 162 1.64 -3.21 -5.54
N VAL A 163 2.79 -3.40 -4.92
CA VAL A 163 3.42 -4.73 -4.77
C VAL A 163 2.55 -5.64 -3.91
N TRP A 164 2.09 -5.15 -2.77
CA TRP A 164 1.25 -5.91 -1.87
C TRP A 164 -0.08 -6.31 -2.51
N GLY A 165 -0.83 -5.33 -3.04
CA GLY A 165 -2.12 -5.59 -3.68
C GLY A 165 -2.01 -6.51 -4.89
N TYR A 166 -0.94 -6.37 -5.69
CA TYR A 166 -0.74 -7.22 -6.85
C TYR A 166 -0.50 -8.68 -6.46
N PHE A 167 0.45 -8.97 -5.57
CA PHE A 167 0.79 -10.36 -5.23
C PHE A 167 -0.23 -11.05 -4.32
N THR A 168 -1.12 -10.29 -3.67
CA THR A 168 -2.27 -10.85 -2.92
C THR A 168 -3.55 -10.92 -3.75
N SER A 169 -3.56 -10.37 -4.95
CA SER A 169 -4.70 -10.48 -5.89
C SER A 169 -4.76 -11.85 -6.55
N GLU A 170 -5.96 -12.22 -7.04
CA GLU A 170 -6.13 -13.44 -7.82
C GLU A 170 -5.17 -13.52 -9.04
N PRO A 171 -5.10 -12.51 -9.94
CA PRO A 171 -4.18 -12.55 -11.08
C PRO A 171 -2.71 -12.61 -10.66
N GLY A 172 -2.30 -11.90 -9.62
CA GLY A 172 -0.93 -11.95 -9.12
C GLY A 172 -0.58 -13.32 -8.52
N ALA A 173 -1.41 -13.82 -7.62
CA ALA A 173 -1.19 -15.11 -6.97
C ALA A 173 -1.24 -16.30 -7.95
N THR A 174 -2.23 -16.33 -8.87
CA THR A 174 -2.48 -17.51 -9.71
C THR A 174 -1.77 -17.48 -11.06
N LYS A 175 -1.48 -16.28 -11.61
CA LYS A 175 -0.86 -16.15 -12.93
C LYS A 175 0.59 -15.68 -12.86
N ALA A 176 0.93 -14.72 -11.99
CA ALA A 176 2.32 -14.26 -11.84
C ALA A 176 3.14 -15.21 -10.96
N LEU A 177 2.55 -15.77 -9.92
CA LEU A 177 3.14 -16.75 -9.03
C LEU A 177 2.63 -18.17 -9.32
N ARG A 178 3.13 -19.16 -8.57
CA ARG A 178 2.58 -20.54 -8.51
C ARG A 178 1.61 -20.63 -7.34
N TYR A 179 0.37 -20.99 -7.62
CA TYR A 179 -0.66 -21.15 -6.59
C TYR A 179 -1.24 -22.56 -6.62
N VAL A 180 -1.25 -23.21 -5.47
CA VAL A 180 -1.90 -24.52 -5.27
C VAL A 180 -2.85 -24.39 -4.09
N PRO A 181 -4.20 -24.38 -4.32
CA PRO A 181 -5.20 -24.16 -3.27
C PRO A 181 -5.10 -25.15 -2.11
N VAL A 182 -4.80 -26.42 -2.43
CA VAL A 182 -4.63 -27.50 -1.44
C VAL A 182 -3.39 -28.30 -1.80
N PRO A 183 -2.24 -28.06 -1.15
CA PRO A 183 -0.98 -28.71 -1.54
C PRO A 183 -0.96 -30.24 -1.30
N GLY A 184 -1.90 -30.80 -0.56
CA GLY A 184 -2.06 -32.26 -0.33
C GLY A 184 -0.99 -32.88 0.56
N ARG A 185 0.28 -32.52 0.39
CA ARG A 185 1.42 -32.97 1.19
C ARG A 185 2.43 -31.85 1.38
N TYR A 186 3.16 -31.94 2.48
CA TYR A 186 4.29 -31.02 2.72
C TYR A 186 5.56 -31.58 2.06
N GLU A 187 6.18 -30.77 1.20
CA GLU A 187 7.50 -31.03 0.60
C GLU A 187 8.43 -29.87 0.93
N GLY A 188 9.16 -29.99 2.04
CA GLY A 188 10.05 -28.93 2.54
C GLY A 188 11.30 -28.70 1.69
N CYS A 189 11.71 -29.67 0.87
CA CYS A 189 12.88 -29.59 0.00
C CYS A 189 12.47 -30.01 -1.41
N ILE A 190 12.31 -29.02 -2.30
CA ILE A 190 12.05 -29.27 -3.72
C ILE A 190 13.24 -28.75 -4.55
N PRO A 191 13.57 -29.35 -5.70
CA PRO A 191 14.59 -28.83 -6.60
C PRO A 191 14.23 -27.42 -7.05
N TYR A 192 15.23 -26.53 -7.05
CA TYR A 192 15.09 -25.18 -7.59
C TYR A 192 15.52 -25.14 -9.06
N THR A 193 14.65 -24.64 -9.93
CA THR A 193 14.98 -24.36 -11.33
C THR A 193 15.02 -22.86 -11.56
N LYS A 194 16.14 -22.34 -12.07
CA LYS A 194 16.30 -20.91 -12.36
C LYS A 194 15.23 -20.46 -13.37
N GLY A 195 14.49 -19.41 -13.02
CA GLY A 195 13.44 -18.84 -13.85
C GLY A 195 12.03 -19.41 -13.59
N GLU A 196 11.89 -20.39 -12.71
CA GLU A 196 10.56 -20.82 -12.24
C GLU A 196 9.90 -19.71 -11.42
N LYS A 197 8.55 -19.62 -11.55
CA LYS A 197 7.76 -18.69 -10.74
C LYS A 197 7.85 -19.06 -9.26
N ALA A 198 7.92 -18.06 -8.40
CA ALA A 198 7.85 -18.25 -6.95
C ALA A 198 6.48 -18.77 -6.52
N TRP A 199 6.43 -19.43 -5.37
CA TRP A 199 5.16 -19.84 -4.76
C TRP A 199 4.41 -18.62 -4.22
N ALA A 200 3.09 -18.60 -4.41
CA ALA A 200 2.20 -17.73 -3.69
C ALA A 200 2.10 -18.20 -2.24
N THR A 201 2.26 -17.27 -1.29
CA THR A 201 2.19 -17.53 0.17
C THR A 201 0.90 -17.00 0.74
#